data_de9e9803e2a21dd114b6247502dd18c2
#
_entry.id   de9e9803e2a21dd114b6247502dd18c2
#
_cell.length_a   1.000
_cell.length_b   1.000
_cell.length_c   1.000
_cell.angle_alpha   90.00
_cell.angle_beta   90.00
_cell.angle_gamma   90.00
#
_symmetry.space_group_name_H-M   'P 1'
#
loop_
_entity.id
_entity.type
_entity.pdbx_description
1 polymer ?
#
loop_
_entity_poly.entity_id
_entity_poly.type
_entity_poly.pdbx_seq_one_letter_code
_entity_poly.pdbx_strand_id
1 'polypeptide(L)'
;MFLSKFFKRFASDKQGTSASDGSPEHTFAVRHHRFKLFLTAWNKFQENMTSLEYTLCCDHPFGLHRVRALCTSVATQVYQCIQHLERLNPSPCKALYERFDHLQTAVASEVYPHVPLLEGPYVIPLAEAGRAAEAHLADKSTARLGELRRQNPDVVPDGFVVTAAGCMSLFAGTGMLEEINRRIQAAGGCLPETLQELSESLRELTESTPLPERLVEEFCAALAALRKRCPGEMRLLFKGRLWPCMDDGEDTQGTDPGLLVWGPTVSLHASDMDILACLHTTLARKQQAQALVYRRARGLMETNARICITCLAVEEGSFGGMAHTANPIDLKGGNVHIYFCSGLPQDMEYSLVPVNVMHVSRTPPYRVSARCMHDAEDGSSFSDQAAADVTALAMELEGLSGRPQSMVWLRTPSGRTQVVMARPMVIKARTREEREEEAESRADDSLPAPLLTGGVTNTNARFLSELLTAAGVD
;
A
#
# COMPACT_ATOMS: atom_id res chain seq x y z
N MET A 1 -25.35 -5.80 5.32
CA MET A 1 -26.09 -4.67 5.89
C MET A 1 -25.56 -3.31 5.38
N PHE A 2 -24.26 -3.19 5.10
CA PHE A 2 -23.60 -1.96 4.66
C PHE A 2 -23.97 -1.55 3.22
N LEU A 3 -23.96 -2.48 2.28
CA LEU A 3 -24.31 -2.26 0.87
C LEU A 3 -25.80 -1.94 0.68
N SER A 4 -26.72 -2.49 1.52
CA SER A 4 -28.16 -2.25 1.37
C SER A 4 -28.56 -0.81 1.75
N LYS A 5 -27.87 -0.20 2.73
CA LYS A 5 -28.07 1.22 3.08
C LYS A 5 -27.52 2.16 2.00
N PHE A 6 -26.44 1.77 1.37
CA PHE A 6 -25.80 2.49 0.27
C PHE A 6 -26.72 2.60 -0.94
N PHE A 7 -27.36 1.49 -1.34
CA PHE A 7 -28.27 1.47 -2.47
C PHE A 7 -29.62 2.19 -2.23
N LYS A 8 -30.10 2.28 -0.98
CA LYS A 8 -31.33 3.00 -0.64
C LYS A 8 -31.23 4.52 -0.88
N ARG A 9 -30.04 5.10 -0.76
CA ARG A 9 -29.82 6.55 -0.95
C ARG A 9 -29.86 6.96 -2.44
N PHE A 10 -29.50 6.07 -3.35
CA PHE A 10 -29.59 6.29 -4.80
C PHE A 10 -31.01 6.29 -5.36
N ALA A 11 -31.97 5.70 -4.65
CA ALA A 11 -33.38 5.76 -5.03
C ALA A 11 -34.02 7.12 -4.75
N SER A 12 -33.37 7.99 -3.99
CA SER A 12 -33.91 9.27 -3.50
C SER A 12 -33.63 10.48 -4.40
N ASP A 13 -32.71 10.38 -5.35
CA ASP A 13 -32.33 11.51 -6.24
C ASP A 13 -33.20 11.60 -7.51
N LYS A 14 -34.49 11.28 -7.39
CA LYS A 14 -35.50 11.53 -8.42
C LYS A 14 -36.19 12.85 -8.18
N GLN A 15 -35.52 13.98 -8.36
CA GLN A 15 -36.22 15.23 -8.64
C GLN A 15 -35.40 16.16 -9.53
N GLY A 16 -35.94 16.37 -10.72
CA GLY A 16 -35.76 17.61 -11.46
C GLY A 16 -34.78 17.61 -12.61
N THR A 17 -35.18 17.09 -13.75
CA THR A 17 -34.88 17.81 -14.98
C THR A 17 -36.10 17.71 -15.92
N SER A 18 -36.68 18.88 -16.13
CA SER A 18 -37.76 19.17 -17.06
C SER A 18 -37.43 18.71 -18.47
N ALA A 19 -38.46 18.16 -19.12
CA ALA A 19 -38.46 17.83 -20.56
C ALA A 19 -38.12 19.07 -21.37
N SER A 20 -37.08 18.99 -22.19
CA SER A 20 -36.87 19.88 -23.33
C SER A 20 -36.61 19.02 -24.58
N ASP A 21 -37.44 19.19 -25.57
CA ASP A 21 -37.34 18.86 -26.98
C ASP A 21 -36.14 18.01 -27.42
N GLY A 22 -36.29 16.70 -27.38
CA GLY A 22 -35.37 15.79 -28.05
C GLY A 22 -35.98 15.27 -29.35
N SER A 23 -35.36 15.55 -30.46
CA SER A 23 -35.72 14.91 -31.72
C SER A 23 -35.71 13.38 -31.57
N PRO A 24 -36.54 12.61 -32.30
CA PRO A 24 -36.56 11.13 -32.23
C PRO A 24 -35.17 10.53 -32.47
N GLU A 25 -34.32 11.14 -33.27
CA GLU A 25 -32.96 10.74 -33.56
C GLU A 25 -32.03 10.89 -32.30
N HIS A 26 -32.15 11.98 -31.57
CA HIS A 26 -31.40 12.19 -30.32
C HIS A 26 -31.78 11.15 -29.26
N THR A 27 -33.07 10.84 -29.16
CA THR A 27 -33.58 9.82 -28.22
C THR A 27 -33.05 8.43 -28.61
N PHE A 28 -33.00 8.10 -29.89
CA PHE A 28 -32.44 6.84 -30.39
C PHE A 28 -30.93 6.76 -30.11
N ALA A 29 -30.16 7.78 -30.42
CA ALA A 29 -28.71 7.83 -30.18
C ALA A 29 -28.36 7.63 -28.71
N VAL A 30 -29.11 8.27 -27.81
CA VAL A 30 -28.93 8.11 -26.32
C VAL A 30 -29.26 6.69 -25.87
N ARG A 31 -30.38 6.10 -26.36
CA ARG A 31 -30.73 4.71 -26.03
C ARG A 31 -29.72 3.72 -26.58
N HIS A 32 -29.29 3.90 -27.83
CA HIS A 32 -28.26 3.07 -28.47
C HIS A 32 -26.92 3.13 -27.70
N HIS A 33 -26.49 4.32 -27.29
CA HIS A 33 -25.30 4.49 -26.48
C HIS A 33 -25.42 3.74 -25.14
N ARG A 34 -26.55 3.88 -24.44
CA ARG A 34 -26.81 3.16 -23.18
C ARG A 34 -26.82 1.65 -23.35
N PHE A 35 -27.38 1.16 -24.46
CA PHE A 35 -27.37 -0.27 -24.80
C PHE A 35 -25.95 -0.77 -25.06
N LYS A 36 -25.10 0.00 -25.72
CA LYS A 36 -23.66 -0.33 -25.87
C LYS A 36 -22.96 -0.43 -24.50
N LEU A 37 -23.20 0.50 -23.61
CA LEU A 37 -22.65 0.45 -22.25
C LEU A 37 -23.12 -0.80 -21.50
N PHE A 38 -24.38 -1.16 -21.62
CA PHE A 38 -24.92 -2.41 -21.08
C PHE A 38 -24.17 -3.64 -21.64
N LEU A 39 -24.01 -3.73 -22.95
CA LEU A 39 -23.31 -4.84 -23.59
C LEU A 39 -21.83 -4.90 -23.14
N THR A 40 -21.18 -3.77 -22.99
CA THR A 40 -19.80 -3.71 -22.50
C THR A 40 -19.70 -4.25 -21.06
N ALA A 41 -20.60 -3.81 -20.17
CA ALA A 41 -20.65 -4.31 -18.81
C ALA A 41 -20.99 -5.82 -18.76
N TRP A 42 -21.91 -6.28 -19.62
CA TRP A 42 -22.29 -7.68 -19.73
C TRP A 42 -21.14 -8.56 -20.20
N ASN A 43 -20.41 -8.17 -21.25
CA ASN A 43 -19.25 -8.91 -21.73
C ASN A 43 -18.17 -9.03 -20.64
N LYS A 44 -17.91 -7.93 -19.94
CA LYS A 44 -16.94 -7.90 -18.86
C LYS A 44 -17.37 -8.76 -17.66
N PHE A 45 -18.67 -8.82 -17.39
CA PHE A 45 -19.24 -9.77 -16.42
C PHE A 45 -18.97 -11.22 -16.82
N GLN A 46 -19.22 -11.59 -18.08
CA GLN A 46 -18.96 -12.94 -18.60
C GLN A 46 -17.48 -13.32 -18.51
N GLU A 47 -16.58 -12.43 -18.91
CA GLU A 47 -15.14 -12.63 -18.79
C GLU A 47 -14.71 -12.90 -17.33
N ASN A 48 -15.20 -12.09 -16.39
CA ASN A 48 -14.91 -12.25 -14.98
C ASN A 48 -15.48 -13.57 -14.41
N MET A 49 -16.69 -13.96 -14.82
CA MET A 49 -17.29 -15.25 -14.42
C MET A 49 -16.48 -16.42 -14.93
N THR A 50 -16.07 -16.40 -16.21
CA THR A 50 -15.20 -17.45 -16.79
C THR A 50 -13.86 -17.52 -16.05
N SER A 51 -13.29 -16.35 -15.70
CA SER A 51 -12.05 -16.30 -14.93
C SER A 51 -12.22 -16.86 -13.51
N LEU A 52 -13.37 -16.62 -12.88
CA LEU A 52 -13.69 -17.17 -11.56
C LEU A 52 -13.87 -18.70 -11.65
N GLU A 53 -14.63 -19.19 -12.62
CA GLU A 53 -14.82 -20.64 -12.86
C GLU A 53 -13.48 -21.32 -13.13
N TYR A 54 -12.64 -20.74 -14.00
CA TYR A 54 -11.30 -21.27 -14.27
C TYR A 54 -10.45 -21.33 -13.00
N THR A 55 -10.47 -20.25 -12.19
CA THR A 55 -9.71 -20.18 -10.93
C THR A 55 -10.15 -21.27 -9.94
N LEU A 56 -11.46 -21.55 -9.86
CA LEU A 56 -12.01 -22.54 -8.93
C LEU A 56 -11.86 -23.99 -9.43
N CYS A 57 -11.78 -24.19 -10.75
CA CYS A 57 -11.71 -25.53 -11.36
C CYS A 57 -10.28 -25.97 -11.71
N CYS A 58 -9.28 -25.08 -11.66
CA CYS A 58 -7.92 -25.44 -12.00
C CYS A 58 -7.18 -26.07 -10.80
N ASP A 59 -6.26 -26.99 -11.09
CA ASP A 59 -5.42 -27.66 -10.08
C ASP A 59 -4.28 -26.77 -9.54
N HIS A 60 -4.21 -25.51 -9.98
CA HIS A 60 -3.18 -24.58 -9.51
C HIS A 60 -3.61 -23.91 -8.21
N PRO A 61 -2.71 -23.79 -7.22
CA PRO A 61 -3.01 -23.08 -5.98
C PRO A 61 -3.32 -21.60 -6.28
N PHE A 62 -4.41 -21.11 -5.75
CA PHE A 62 -4.80 -19.71 -5.84
C PHE A 62 -5.07 -19.12 -4.44
N GLY A 63 -4.74 -17.84 -4.28
CA GLY A 63 -5.04 -17.15 -3.03
C GLY A 63 -6.47 -16.63 -2.98
N LEU A 64 -7.07 -16.62 -1.80
CA LEU A 64 -8.43 -16.13 -1.57
C LEU A 64 -8.62 -14.67 -2.02
N HIS A 65 -7.54 -13.87 -2.00
CA HIS A 65 -7.52 -12.51 -2.52
C HIS A 65 -7.94 -12.41 -4.00
N ARG A 66 -7.55 -13.40 -4.82
CA ARG A 66 -7.95 -13.47 -6.25
C ARG A 66 -9.45 -13.71 -6.39
N VAL A 67 -9.99 -14.63 -5.61
CA VAL A 67 -11.45 -14.89 -5.60
C VAL A 67 -12.21 -13.63 -5.18
N ARG A 68 -11.77 -12.95 -4.13
CA ARG A 68 -12.36 -11.68 -3.66
C ARG A 68 -12.34 -10.59 -4.73
N ALA A 69 -11.21 -10.41 -5.40
CA ALA A 69 -11.08 -9.43 -6.47
C ALA A 69 -12.04 -9.72 -7.64
N LEU A 70 -12.16 -10.99 -8.05
CA LEU A 70 -13.09 -11.41 -9.08
C LEU A 70 -14.56 -11.24 -8.63
N CYS A 71 -14.92 -11.64 -7.41
CA CYS A 71 -16.26 -11.44 -6.86
C CYS A 71 -16.65 -9.96 -6.82
N THR A 72 -15.73 -9.09 -6.38
CA THR A 72 -15.95 -7.63 -6.37
C THR A 72 -16.14 -7.09 -7.79
N SER A 73 -15.33 -7.55 -8.74
CA SER A 73 -15.44 -7.14 -10.15
C SER A 73 -16.78 -7.60 -10.76
N VAL A 74 -17.16 -8.86 -10.55
CA VAL A 74 -18.47 -9.42 -10.96
C VAL A 74 -19.62 -8.59 -10.41
N ALA A 75 -19.62 -8.32 -9.10
CA ALA A 75 -20.66 -7.52 -8.45
C ALA A 75 -20.77 -6.11 -9.06
N THR A 76 -19.63 -5.46 -9.34
CA THR A 76 -19.60 -4.14 -9.98
C THR A 76 -20.23 -4.19 -11.38
N GLN A 77 -19.90 -5.19 -12.20
CA GLN A 77 -20.43 -5.31 -13.56
C GLN A 77 -21.92 -5.64 -13.54
N VAL A 78 -22.38 -6.51 -12.67
CA VAL A 78 -23.83 -6.81 -12.52
C VAL A 78 -24.59 -5.56 -12.12
N TYR A 79 -24.08 -4.78 -11.16
CA TYR A 79 -24.70 -3.53 -10.77
C TYR A 79 -24.79 -2.52 -11.92
N GLN A 80 -23.71 -2.36 -12.69
CA GLN A 80 -23.71 -1.51 -13.89
C GLN A 80 -24.73 -1.99 -14.93
N CYS A 81 -24.85 -3.31 -15.15
CA CYS A 81 -25.86 -3.87 -16.03
C CYS A 81 -27.28 -3.47 -15.59
N ILE A 82 -27.59 -3.60 -14.30
CA ILE A 82 -28.91 -3.22 -13.75
C ILE A 82 -29.15 -1.72 -13.95
N GLN A 83 -28.17 -0.87 -13.67
CA GLN A 83 -28.28 0.58 -13.89
C GLN A 83 -28.55 0.95 -15.35
N HIS A 84 -27.85 0.31 -16.29
CA HIS A 84 -28.03 0.57 -17.71
C HIS A 84 -29.41 0.07 -18.19
N LEU A 85 -29.88 -1.08 -17.69
CA LEU A 85 -31.24 -1.58 -17.96
C LEU A 85 -32.31 -0.65 -17.41
N GLU A 86 -32.17 -0.16 -16.19
CA GLU A 86 -33.11 0.79 -15.59
C GLU A 86 -33.22 2.07 -16.42
N ARG A 87 -32.09 2.56 -16.94
CA ARG A 87 -32.09 3.75 -17.79
C ARG A 87 -32.70 3.51 -19.18
N LEU A 88 -32.73 2.24 -19.64
CA LEU A 88 -33.36 1.86 -20.91
C LEU A 88 -34.88 1.62 -20.70
N ASN A 89 -35.26 0.98 -19.61
CA ASN A 89 -36.65 0.68 -19.26
C ASN A 89 -36.87 0.70 -17.74
N PRO A 90 -37.45 1.75 -17.16
CA PRO A 90 -37.56 1.95 -15.72
C PRO A 90 -38.46 0.96 -14.95
N SER A 91 -39.34 0.21 -15.66
CA SER A 91 -40.46 -0.47 -15.02
C SER A 91 -40.15 -1.74 -14.21
N PRO A 92 -39.22 -2.65 -14.57
CA PRO A 92 -39.04 -3.92 -13.85
C PRO A 92 -37.78 -4.01 -12.97
N CYS A 93 -36.96 -2.96 -12.85
CA CYS A 93 -35.61 -3.10 -12.32
C CYS A 93 -35.54 -3.17 -10.78
N LYS A 94 -36.59 -2.80 -10.03
CA LYS A 94 -36.59 -2.85 -8.57
C LYS A 94 -36.33 -4.27 -8.03
N ALA A 95 -36.97 -5.27 -8.61
CA ALA A 95 -36.77 -6.68 -8.23
C ALA A 95 -35.34 -7.17 -8.50
N LEU A 96 -34.65 -6.62 -9.53
CA LEU A 96 -33.26 -6.95 -9.83
C LEU A 96 -32.31 -6.40 -8.75
N TYR A 97 -32.53 -5.19 -8.27
CA TYR A 97 -31.75 -4.64 -7.16
C TYR A 97 -31.94 -5.44 -5.88
N GLU A 98 -33.18 -5.82 -5.55
CA GLU A 98 -33.48 -6.64 -4.37
C GLU A 98 -32.79 -8.01 -4.47
N ARG A 99 -32.82 -8.63 -5.64
CA ARG A 99 -32.14 -9.91 -5.86
C ARG A 99 -30.63 -9.78 -5.83
N PHE A 100 -30.09 -8.73 -6.43
CA PHE A 100 -28.66 -8.41 -6.37
C PHE A 100 -28.17 -8.23 -4.93
N ASP A 101 -28.89 -7.45 -4.13
CA ASP A 101 -28.55 -7.21 -2.72
C ASP A 101 -28.54 -8.51 -1.90
N HIS A 102 -29.53 -9.37 -2.13
CA HIS A 102 -29.58 -10.69 -1.49
C HIS A 102 -28.38 -11.58 -1.86
N LEU A 103 -28.07 -11.67 -3.16
CA LEU A 103 -26.93 -12.45 -3.64
C LEU A 103 -25.60 -11.88 -3.14
N GLN A 104 -25.44 -10.56 -3.19
CA GLN A 104 -24.26 -9.87 -2.71
C GLN A 104 -24.02 -10.12 -1.21
N THR A 105 -25.10 -10.11 -0.40
CA THR A 105 -25.01 -10.40 1.02
C THR A 105 -24.59 -11.85 1.27
N ALA A 106 -25.12 -12.80 0.51
CA ALA A 106 -24.77 -14.21 0.62
C ALA A 106 -23.30 -14.46 0.22
N VAL A 107 -22.84 -13.87 -0.90
CA VAL A 107 -21.43 -13.96 -1.31
C VAL A 107 -20.51 -13.28 -0.29
N ALA A 108 -20.92 -12.12 0.23
CA ALA A 108 -20.11 -11.40 1.21
C ALA A 108 -19.91 -12.18 2.51
N SER A 109 -20.90 -12.92 2.98
CA SER A 109 -20.79 -13.74 4.20
C SER A 109 -19.78 -14.89 4.05
N GLU A 110 -19.61 -15.43 2.83
CA GLU A 110 -18.69 -16.54 2.57
C GLU A 110 -17.28 -16.07 2.21
N VAL A 111 -17.19 -14.97 1.43
CA VAL A 111 -15.93 -14.52 0.85
C VAL A 111 -15.20 -13.52 1.74
N TYR A 112 -15.96 -12.71 2.50
CA TYR A 112 -15.38 -11.69 3.38
C TYR A 112 -15.67 -12.04 4.83
N PRO A 113 -14.68 -12.49 5.61
CA PRO A 113 -14.84 -12.74 7.03
C PRO A 113 -15.25 -11.46 7.76
N HIS A 114 -15.91 -11.66 8.88
CA HIS A 114 -16.35 -10.56 9.73
C HIS A 114 -15.12 -9.81 10.24
N VAL A 115 -14.95 -8.55 9.82
CA VAL A 115 -13.86 -7.71 10.29
C VAL A 115 -14.23 -7.22 11.69
N PRO A 116 -13.52 -7.61 12.75
CA PRO A 116 -13.83 -7.15 14.09
C PRO A 116 -13.67 -5.64 14.19
N LEU A 117 -14.53 -5.00 14.95
CA LEU A 117 -14.38 -3.59 15.33
C LEU A 117 -13.02 -3.41 16.00
N LEU A 118 -12.30 -2.39 15.57
CA LEU A 118 -11.01 -2.03 16.14
C LEU A 118 -11.22 -1.26 17.43
N GLU A 119 -11.17 -1.97 18.55
CA GLU A 119 -11.19 -1.37 19.88
C GLU A 119 -9.75 -1.31 20.42
N GLY A 120 -9.39 -0.19 21.06
CA GLY A 120 -8.09 -0.04 21.66
C GLY A 120 -7.61 1.41 21.75
N PRO A 121 -6.37 1.61 22.22
CA PRO A 121 -5.73 2.92 22.25
C PRO A 121 -5.48 3.41 20.83
N TYR A 122 -5.63 4.72 20.60
CA TYR A 122 -5.38 5.32 19.30
C TYR A 122 -3.89 5.58 19.06
N VAL A 123 -3.16 5.83 20.15
CA VAL A 123 -1.71 6.04 20.07
C VAL A 123 -1.02 5.22 21.17
N ILE A 124 0.10 4.59 20.82
CA ILE A 124 0.91 3.77 21.73
C ILE A 124 2.41 4.06 21.56
N PRO A 125 3.24 3.89 22.58
CA PRO A 125 4.69 3.91 22.44
C PRO A 125 5.15 2.85 21.43
N LEU A 126 6.19 3.13 20.65
CA LEU A 126 6.72 2.18 19.66
C LEU A 126 7.10 0.83 20.28
N ALA A 127 7.67 0.84 21.49
CA ALA A 127 8.06 -0.38 22.21
C ALA A 127 6.89 -1.34 22.52
N GLU A 128 5.64 -0.85 22.48
CA GLU A 128 4.43 -1.64 22.72
C GLU A 128 3.78 -2.18 21.43
N ALA A 129 4.36 -1.87 20.26
CA ALA A 129 3.80 -2.25 18.97
C ALA A 129 3.64 -3.77 18.79
N GLY A 130 4.45 -4.60 19.48
CA GLY A 130 4.31 -6.06 19.47
C GLY A 130 2.94 -6.52 19.96
N ARG A 131 2.50 -6.00 21.11
CA ARG A 131 1.17 -6.31 21.67
C ARG A 131 0.03 -5.76 20.81
N ALA A 132 0.25 -4.60 20.22
CA ALA A 132 -0.73 -4.00 19.31
C ALA A 132 -0.92 -4.84 18.04
N ALA A 133 0.12 -5.51 17.53
CA ALA A 133 0.00 -6.41 16.38
C ALA A 133 -0.79 -7.67 16.71
N GLU A 134 -0.68 -8.23 17.91
CA GLU A 134 -1.51 -9.34 18.37
C GLU A 134 -3.01 -8.97 18.40
N ALA A 135 -3.31 -7.71 18.72
CA ALA A 135 -4.66 -7.16 18.67
C ALA A 135 -5.06 -6.59 17.28
N HIS A 136 -4.28 -6.86 16.24
CA HIS A 136 -4.46 -6.32 14.89
C HIS A 136 -4.49 -4.77 14.80
N LEU A 137 -3.92 -4.08 15.76
CA LEU A 137 -3.81 -2.61 15.83
C LEU A 137 -2.57 -2.06 15.13
N ALA A 138 -1.56 -2.92 14.88
CA ALA A 138 -0.35 -2.60 14.15
C ALA A 138 0.02 -3.75 13.21
N ASP A 139 0.82 -3.48 12.17
CA ASP A 139 1.33 -4.50 11.27
C ASP A 139 2.55 -5.23 11.86
N LYS A 140 2.86 -6.43 11.34
CA LYS A 140 3.98 -7.26 11.78
C LYS A 140 5.35 -6.55 11.68
N SER A 141 5.55 -5.69 10.67
CA SER A 141 6.82 -4.96 10.52
C SER A 141 6.99 -3.85 11.56
N THR A 142 5.90 -3.19 11.93
CA THR A 142 5.88 -2.20 13.03
C THR A 142 6.07 -2.88 14.37
N ALA A 143 5.44 -4.04 14.60
CA ALA A 143 5.67 -4.88 15.79
C ALA A 143 7.14 -5.26 15.95
N ARG A 144 7.77 -5.69 14.85
CA ARG A 144 9.19 -6.06 14.86
C ARG A 144 10.09 -4.88 15.14
N LEU A 145 9.76 -3.70 14.57
CA LEU A 145 10.51 -2.48 14.88
C LEU A 145 10.40 -2.10 16.34
N GLY A 146 9.22 -2.25 16.95
CA GLY A 146 9.00 -2.03 18.39
C GLY A 146 9.80 -3.00 19.26
N GLU A 147 9.87 -4.28 18.88
CA GLU A 147 10.67 -5.27 19.56
C GLU A 147 12.18 -4.95 19.49
N LEU A 148 12.68 -4.58 18.30
CA LEU A 148 14.06 -4.11 18.13
C LEU A 148 14.35 -2.88 18.98
N ARG A 149 13.44 -1.93 19.05
CA ARG A 149 13.56 -0.74 19.92
C ARG A 149 13.68 -1.13 21.38
N ARG A 150 12.91 -2.11 21.83
CA ARG A 150 12.93 -2.59 23.22
C ARG A 150 14.24 -3.30 23.58
N GLN A 151 14.79 -4.08 22.62
CA GLN A 151 16.03 -4.83 22.80
C GLN A 151 17.27 -3.95 22.66
N ASN A 152 17.29 -3.07 21.66
CA ASN A 152 18.42 -2.22 21.35
C ASN A 152 17.96 -0.78 21.00
N PRO A 153 17.82 0.09 22.01
CA PRO A 153 17.36 1.46 21.85
C PRO A 153 18.21 2.33 20.92
N ASP A 154 19.48 2.01 20.75
CA ASP A 154 20.40 2.79 19.91
C ASP A 154 20.23 2.50 18.42
N VAL A 155 19.72 1.33 18.08
CA VAL A 155 19.54 0.87 16.68
C VAL A 155 18.25 1.38 16.06
N VAL A 156 17.21 1.66 16.86
CA VAL A 156 15.92 2.14 16.36
C VAL A 156 15.62 3.51 16.95
N PRO A 157 15.23 4.52 16.17
CA PRO A 157 14.83 5.83 16.65
C PRO A 157 13.68 5.74 17.68
N ASP A 158 13.62 6.69 18.62
CA ASP A 158 12.47 6.78 19.53
C ASP A 158 11.22 7.23 18.76
N GLY A 159 10.05 6.82 19.25
CA GLY A 159 8.82 7.16 18.58
C GLY A 159 7.57 6.53 19.20
N PHE A 160 6.47 6.73 18.50
CA PHE A 160 5.17 6.17 18.84
C PHE A 160 4.42 5.70 17.59
N VAL A 161 3.35 4.96 17.79
CA VAL A 161 2.52 4.43 16.69
C VAL A 161 1.10 4.93 16.84
N VAL A 162 0.56 5.56 15.80
CA VAL A 162 -0.88 5.73 15.64
C VAL A 162 -1.43 4.41 15.13
N THR A 163 -2.24 3.77 15.94
CA THR A 163 -2.76 2.43 15.70
C THR A 163 -3.79 2.40 14.57
N ALA A 164 -4.10 1.21 14.08
CA ALA A 164 -5.19 1.07 13.11
C ALA A 164 -6.54 1.55 13.66
N ALA A 165 -6.80 1.41 14.98
CA ALA A 165 -7.99 1.97 15.61
C ALA A 165 -8.01 3.50 15.51
N GLY A 166 -6.90 4.16 15.83
CA GLY A 166 -6.74 5.60 15.69
C GLY A 166 -6.86 6.08 14.24
N CYS A 167 -6.18 5.42 13.31
CA CYS A 167 -6.25 5.78 11.89
C CYS A 167 -7.64 5.56 11.28
N MET A 168 -8.30 4.46 11.63
CA MET A 168 -9.63 4.12 11.08
C MET A 168 -10.75 4.94 11.72
N SER A 169 -10.52 5.55 12.89
CA SER A 169 -11.51 6.43 13.53
C SER A 169 -11.87 7.65 12.67
N LEU A 170 -10.96 8.14 11.83
CA LEU A 170 -11.24 9.21 10.86
C LEU A 170 -12.33 8.81 9.87
N PHE A 171 -12.36 7.56 9.47
CA PHE A 171 -13.29 7.02 8.46
C PHE A 171 -14.61 6.55 9.09
N ALA A 172 -14.68 6.37 10.42
CA ALA A 172 -15.85 5.89 11.12
C ALA A 172 -16.82 7.04 11.44
N GLY A 173 -18.12 6.81 11.25
CA GLY A 173 -19.17 7.71 11.74
C GLY A 173 -19.45 8.98 10.91
N THR A 174 -18.65 9.30 9.92
CA THR A 174 -18.77 10.53 9.10
C THR A 174 -19.53 10.33 7.78
N GLY A 175 -19.93 9.12 7.43
CA GLY A 175 -20.43 8.78 6.08
C GLY A 175 -19.34 8.77 5.01
N MET A 176 -18.09 8.96 5.41
CA MET A 176 -16.94 9.04 4.52
C MET A 176 -16.64 7.71 3.82
N LEU A 177 -16.79 6.58 4.51
CA LEU A 177 -16.62 5.26 3.91
C LEU A 177 -17.62 5.01 2.76
N GLU A 178 -18.85 5.44 2.93
CA GLU A 178 -19.88 5.36 1.92
C GLU A 178 -19.54 6.24 0.71
N GLU A 179 -19.06 7.46 0.94
CA GLU A 179 -18.68 8.37 -0.12
C GLU A 179 -17.43 7.89 -0.87
N ILE A 180 -16.41 7.37 -0.18
CA ILE A 180 -15.23 6.74 -0.79
C ILE A 180 -15.66 5.58 -1.70
N ASN A 181 -16.46 4.67 -1.19
CA ASN A 181 -16.95 3.52 -1.96
C ASN A 181 -17.76 3.97 -3.18
N ARG A 182 -18.60 5.00 -3.03
CA ARG A 182 -19.37 5.57 -4.12
C ARG A 182 -18.47 6.09 -5.24
N ARG A 183 -17.42 6.86 -4.91
CA ARG A 183 -16.48 7.40 -5.90
C ARG A 183 -15.69 6.30 -6.59
N ILE A 184 -15.20 5.30 -5.84
CA ILE A 184 -14.49 4.15 -6.40
C ILE A 184 -15.37 3.37 -7.39
N GLN A 185 -16.64 3.14 -7.05
CA GLN A 185 -17.58 2.44 -7.94
C GLN A 185 -17.95 3.27 -9.17
N ALA A 186 -18.12 4.59 -9.00
CA ALA A 186 -18.45 5.49 -10.10
C ALA A 186 -17.31 5.58 -11.14
N ALA A 187 -16.07 5.48 -10.71
CA ALA A 187 -14.90 5.53 -11.59
C ALA A 187 -14.77 4.32 -12.54
N GLY A 188 -15.50 3.22 -12.30
CA GLY A 188 -15.62 2.09 -13.22
C GLY A 188 -14.30 1.35 -13.48
N GLY A 189 -13.94 1.17 -14.74
CA GLY A 189 -12.66 0.57 -15.13
C GLY A 189 -11.61 1.67 -15.22
N CYS A 190 -10.61 1.64 -14.34
CA CYS A 190 -9.63 2.72 -14.25
C CYS A 190 -8.65 2.69 -15.44
N LEU A 191 -8.79 3.63 -16.36
CA LEU A 191 -7.64 4.13 -17.10
C LEU A 191 -6.69 4.83 -16.12
N PRO A 192 -5.37 4.86 -16.37
CA PRO A 192 -4.40 5.50 -15.46
C PRO A 192 -4.77 6.95 -15.09
N GLU A 193 -5.27 7.73 -16.03
CA GLU A 193 -5.70 9.11 -15.83
C GLU A 193 -6.88 9.23 -14.86
N THR A 194 -7.91 8.39 -15.02
CA THR A 194 -9.07 8.37 -14.13
C THR A 194 -8.74 7.86 -12.73
N LEU A 195 -7.70 7.02 -12.61
CA LEU A 195 -7.20 6.57 -11.31
C LEU A 195 -6.52 7.70 -10.56
N GLN A 196 -5.75 8.54 -11.24
CA GLN A 196 -5.09 9.70 -10.63
C GLN A 196 -6.13 10.73 -10.17
N GLU A 197 -7.10 11.08 -11.00
CA GLU A 197 -8.21 11.97 -10.64
C GLU A 197 -9.02 11.44 -9.46
N LEU A 198 -9.31 10.12 -9.45
CA LEU A 198 -9.98 9.48 -8.33
C LEU A 198 -9.15 9.59 -7.04
N SER A 199 -7.85 9.31 -7.14
CA SER A 199 -6.92 9.40 -6.01
C SER A 199 -6.90 10.82 -5.43
N GLU A 200 -6.80 11.84 -6.25
CA GLU A 200 -6.80 13.24 -5.83
C GLU A 200 -8.12 13.60 -5.14
N SER A 201 -9.24 13.28 -5.77
CA SER A 201 -10.58 13.52 -5.21
C SER A 201 -10.81 12.81 -3.85
N LEU A 202 -10.29 11.60 -3.66
CA LEU A 202 -10.40 10.87 -2.40
C LEU A 202 -9.45 11.41 -1.33
N ARG A 203 -8.26 11.88 -1.73
CA ARG A 203 -7.32 12.54 -0.82
C ARG A 203 -7.88 13.85 -0.30
N GLU A 204 -8.41 14.70 -1.19
CA GLU A 204 -9.07 15.96 -0.82
C GLU A 204 -10.23 15.71 0.16
N LEU A 205 -11.05 14.68 -0.08
CA LEU A 205 -12.12 14.29 0.83
C LEU A 205 -11.56 13.92 2.21
N THR A 206 -10.45 13.18 2.26
CA THR A 206 -9.81 12.76 3.50
C THR A 206 -9.22 13.97 4.23
N GLU A 207 -8.49 14.84 3.55
CA GLU A 207 -7.84 16.02 4.10
C GLU A 207 -8.83 17.11 4.54
N SER A 208 -10.04 17.15 3.95
CA SER A 208 -11.11 18.06 4.37
C SER A 208 -11.91 17.59 5.59
N THR A 209 -11.77 16.32 5.97
CA THR A 209 -12.50 15.75 7.11
C THR A 209 -11.71 15.98 8.40
N PRO A 210 -12.28 16.61 9.44
CA PRO A 210 -11.54 16.90 10.67
C PRO A 210 -11.10 15.62 11.39
N LEU A 211 -9.90 15.66 11.97
CA LEU A 211 -9.41 14.56 12.81
C LEU A 211 -10.29 14.41 14.05
N PRO A 212 -10.60 13.16 14.47
CA PRO A 212 -11.36 12.91 15.68
C PRO A 212 -10.66 13.48 16.92
N GLU A 213 -11.41 14.12 17.82
CA GLU A 213 -10.89 14.81 19.01
C GLU A 213 -10.02 13.86 19.87
N ARG A 214 -10.49 12.66 20.15
CA ARG A 214 -9.72 11.65 20.90
C ARG A 214 -8.38 11.33 20.23
N LEU A 215 -8.33 11.24 18.90
CA LEU A 215 -7.07 11.01 18.17
C LEU A 215 -6.10 12.17 18.35
N VAL A 216 -6.59 13.40 18.27
CA VAL A 216 -5.79 14.61 18.47
C VAL A 216 -5.23 14.66 19.89
N GLU A 217 -6.05 14.38 20.90
CA GLU A 217 -5.63 14.38 22.32
C GLU A 217 -4.55 13.34 22.60
N GLU A 218 -4.78 12.06 22.23
CA GLU A 218 -3.81 10.98 22.43
C GLU A 218 -2.50 11.24 21.66
N PHE A 219 -2.60 11.78 20.43
CA PHE A 219 -1.45 12.12 19.61
C PHE A 219 -0.62 13.25 20.21
N CYS A 220 -1.24 14.34 20.62
CA CYS A 220 -0.54 15.47 21.26
C CYS A 220 0.11 15.06 22.59
N ALA A 221 -0.52 14.19 23.37
CA ALA A 221 0.06 13.64 24.59
C ALA A 221 1.32 12.80 24.30
N ALA A 222 1.27 11.93 23.30
CA ALA A 222 2.42 11.13 22.87
C ALA A 222 3.55 12.00 22.31
N LEU A 223 3.21 13.03 21.51
CA LEU A 223 4.17 14.00 20.97
C LEU A 223 4.88 14.78 22.09
N ALA A 224 4.14 15.27 23.06
CA ALA A 224 4.71 15.97 24.21
C ALA A 224 5.66 15.07 25.03
N ALA A 225 5.31 13.77 25.20
CA ALA A 225 6.18 12.81 25.84
C ALA A 225 7.45 12.52 25.02
N LEU A 226 7.33 12.44 23.70
CA LEU A 226 8.47 12.22 22.77
C LEU A 226 9.43 13.42 22.81
N ARG A 227 8.92 14.66 22.77
CA ARG A 227 9.73 15.88 22.88
C ARG A 227 10.56 15.95 24.17
N LYS A 228 10.01 15.46 25.29
CA LYS A 228 10.76 15.39 26.57
C LYS A 228 11.92 14.38 26.52
N ARG A 229 11.77 13.29 25.77
CA ARG A 229 12.82 12.26 25.61
C ARG A 229 13.86 12.63 24.55
N CYS A 230 13.48 13.45 23.58
CA CYS A 230 14.30 13.87 22.44
C CYS A 230 14.45 15.41 22.43
N PRO A 231 15.26 16.01 23.31
CA PRO A 231 15.35 17.48 23.43
C PRO A 231 16.19 18.16 22.33
N GLY A 232 16.90 17.36 21.50
CA GLY A 232 17.75 17.88 20.42
C GLY A 232 16.98 18.30 19.19
N GLU A 233 17.71 18.84 18.19
CA GLU A 233 17.16 19.11 16.87
C GLU A 233 16.86 17.79 16.15
N MET A 234 15.61 17.42 16.15
CA MET A 234 15.10 16.16 15.58
C MET A 234 14.02 16.45 14.55
N ARG A 235 13.90 15.60 13.56
CA ARG A 235 12.77 15.58 12.64
C ARG A 235 11.82 14.45 13.00
N LEU A 236 10.55 14.69 12.84
CA LEU A 236 9.52 13.66 12.96
C LEU A 236 9.24 13.07 11.59
N LEU A 237 9.51 11.79 11.44
CA LEU A 237 9.29 11.00 10.24
C LEU A 237 7.99 10.21 10.38
N PHE A 238 7.08 10.35 9.41
CA PHE A 238 5.83 9.61 9.37
C PHE A 238 5.94 8.44 8.40
N LYS A 239 5.71 7.24 8.88
CA LYS A 239 5.74 6.00 8.10
C LYS A 239 4.43 5.26 8.27
N GLY A 240 3.59 5.27 7.23
CA GLY A 240 2.35 4.52 7.18
C GLY A 240 2.57 3.10 6.65
N ARG A 241 1.83 2.14 7.19
CA ARG A 241 1.76 0.77 6.70
C ARG A 241 0.32 0.40 6.46
N LEU A 242 0.02 0.04 5.20
CA LEU A 242 -1.29 -0.45 4.78
C LEU A 242 -1.21 -1.97 4.62
N TRP A 243 -2.12 -2.71 5.27
CA TRP A 243 -2.16 -4.18 5.20
C TRP A 243 -3.60 -4.70 5.21
N PRO A 244 -3.84 -5.93 4.69
CA PRO A 244 -5.15 -6.57 4.78
C PRO A 244 -5.46 -6.98 6.23
N CYS A 245 -6.70 -6.76 6.65
CA CYS A 245 -7.19 -7.14 7.98
C CYS A 245 -7.53 -8.64 8.08
N MET A 246 -7.33 -9.41 7.03
CA MET A 246 -7.82 -10.76 6.96
C MET A 246 -6.73 -11.74 7.35
N ASP A 247 -7.05 -12.60 8.33
CA ASP A 247 -6.24 -13.72 8.74
C ASP A 247 -6.62 -14.92 7.85
N ASP A 248 -6.15 -14.89 6.60
CA ASP A 248 -6.49 -15.93 5.61
C ASP A 248 -5.76 -17.26 5.85
N GLY A 249 -5.08 -17.41 7.00
CA GLY A 249 -4.25 -18.60 7.27
C GLY A 249 -3.05 -18.77 6.31
N GLU A 250 -3.08 -18.10 5.17
CA GLU A 250 -2.04 -18.16 4.14
C GLU A 250 -0.85 -17.24 4.43
N ASP A 251 -0.99 -16.24 5.29
CA ASP A 251 0.12 -15.35 5.69
C ASP A 251 1.10 -16.01 6.70
N THR A 252 0.97 -17.29 6.94
CA THR A 252 1.94 -18.08 7.71
C THR A 252 3.35 -18.04 7.11
N GLN A 253 3.48 -17.61 5.84
CA GLN A 253 4.77 -17.45 5.16
C GLN A 253 5.22 -16.00 4.98
N GLY A 254 4.43 -14.99 5.39
CA GLY A 254 4.80 -13.57 5.24
C GLY A 254 4.86 -13.11 3.78
N THR A 255 3.97 -13.62 2.94
CA THR A 255 3.97 -13.36 1.50
C THR A 255 3.41 -11.99 1.12
N ASP A 256 2.61 -11.35 1.95
CA ASP A 256 2.16 -9.97 1.73
C ASP A 256 2.93 -8.97 2.59
N PRO A 257 3.88 -8.23 2.00
CA PRO A 257 4.65 -7.23 2.74
C PRO A 257 3.83 -6.00 3.15
N GLY A 258 2.56 -5.90 2.74
CA GLY A 258 1.78 -4.67 2.85
C GLY A 258 2.35 -3.52 2.01
N LEU A 259 1.66 -2.40 1.93
CA LEU A 259 2.12 -1.20 1.23
C LEU A 259 2.74 -0.21 2.23
N LEU A 260 3.94 0.25 1.93
CA LEU A 260 4.60 1.34 2.65
C LEU A 260 4.13 2.68 2.08
N VAL A 261 3.84 3.61 2.97
CA VAL A 261 3.40 4.96 2.65
C VAL A 261 4.19 5.95 3.50
N TRP A 262 4.99 6.80 2.88
CA TRP A 262 5.71 7.84 3.61
C TRP A 262 4.85 9.10 3.74
N GLY A 263 4.89 9.73 4.89
CA GLY A 263 4.32 11.06 5.12
C GLY A 263 5.36 12.17 4.91
N PRO A 264 4.94 13.44 5.03
CA PRO A 264 5.86 14.55 5.09
C PRO A 264 6.76 14.45 6.32
N THR A 265 7.94 15.06 6.27
CA THR A 265 8.84 15.18 7.42
C THR A 265 8.78 16.60 7.96
N VAL A 266 8.72 16.76 9.26
CA VAL A 266 8.60 18.06 9.94
C VAL A 266 9.54 18.11 11.14
N SER A 267 9.94 19.30 11.58
CA SER A 267 10.68 19.44 12.85
C SER A 267 9.86 18.90 14.02
N LEU A 268 10.48 18.12 14.90
CA LEU A 268 9.84 17.64 16.13
C LEU A 268 9.32 18.78 17.02
N HIS A 269 9.95 19.95 16.92
CA HIS A 269 9.60 21.16 17.68
C HIS A 269 8.72 22.15 16.90
N ALA A 270 8.23 21.79 15.72
CA ALA A 270 7.22 22.56 14.99
C ALA A 270 5.91 22.67 15.80
N SER A 271 5.01 23.53 15.39
CA SER A 271 3.71 23.65 16.05
C SER A 271 2.93 22.33 16.01
N ASP A 272 2.10 22.07 17.02
CA ASP A 272 1.25 20.86 17.02
C ASP A 272 0.32 20.83 15.80
N MET A 273 -0.12 21.99 15.32
CA MET A 273 -0.94 22.10 14.11
C MET A 273 -0.20 21.64 12.86
N ASP A 274 1.06 22.02 12.67
CA ASP A 274 1.87 21.59 11.53
C ASP A 274 2.11 20.08 11.56
N ILE A 275 2.37 19.54 12.75
CA ILE A 275 2.59 18.11 12.95
C ILE A 275 1.30 17.31 12.71
N LEU A 276 0.15 17.78 13.19
CA LEU A 276 -1.16 17.20 12.91
C LEU A 276 -1.51 17.25 11.43
N ALA A 277 -1.15 18.34 10.74
CA ALA A 277 -1.31 18.41 9.28
C ALA A 277 -0.49 17.33 8.56
N CYS A 278 0.75 17.07 8.99
CA CYS A 278 1.57 15.97 8.45
C CYS A 278 0.95 14.59 8.71
N LEU A 279 0.38 14.37 9.91
CA LEU A 279 -0.37 13.15 10.22
C LEU A 279 -1.57 13.00 9.28
N HIS A 280 -2.34 14.06 9.08
CA HIS A 280 -3.52 14.08 8.23
C HIS A 280 -3.18 13.78 6.77
N THR A 281 -2.16 14.44 6.22
CA THR A 281 -1.64 14.15 4.89
C THR A 281 -1.16 12.70 4.76
N THR A 282 -0.54 12.15 5.81
CA THR A 282 -0.10 10.74 5.81
C THR A 282 -1.29 9.78 5.79
N LEU A 283 -2.36 10.07 6.53
CA LEU A 283 -3.62 9.32 6.50
C LEU A 283 -4.27 9.39 5.11
N ALA A 284 -4.29 10.57 4.49
CA ALA A 284 -4.85 10.77 3.16
C ALA A 284 -4.13 9.96 2.07
N ARG A 285 -2.84 9.63 2.27
CA ARG A 285 -2.08 8.76 1.35
C ARG A 285 -2.58 7.32 1.31
N LYS A 286 -3.44 6.89 2.22
CA LYS A 286 -4.23 5.65 2.08
C LYS A 286 -5.04 5.65 0.79
N GLN A 287 -5.38 6.83 0.25
CA GLN A 287 -6.16 7.03 -0.97
C GLN A 287 -5.29 7.35 -2.20
N GLN A 288 -3.96 7.29 -2.10
CA GLN A 288 -3.09 7.49 -3.26
C GLN A 288 -3.27 6.38 -4.30
N ALA A 289 -2.97 6.67 -5.57
CA ALA A 289 -3.18 5.76 -6.69
C ALA A 289 -2.59 4.37 -6.46
N GLN A 290 -1.35 4.28 -5.94
CA GLN A 290 -0.70 3.01 -5.60
C GLN A 290 -1.48 2.20 -4.55
N ALA A 291 -2.05 2.88 -3.54
CA ALA A 291 -2.84 2.22 -2.50
C ALA A 291 -4.19 1.73 -3.02
N LEU A 292 -4.81 2.47 -3.95
CA LEU A 292 -6.03 2.05 -4.64
C LEU A 292 -5.78 0.81 -5.50
N VAL A 293 -4.69 0.80 -6.26
CA VAL A 293 -4.25 -0.35 -7.07
C VAL A 293 -3.95 -1.56 -6.19
N TYR A 294 -3.18 -1.37 -5.12
CA TYR A 294 -2.87 -2.43 -4.14
C TYR A 294 -4.14 -3.08 -3.57
N ARG A 295 -5.11 -2.27 -3.14
CA ARG A 295 -6.38 -2.77 -2.58
C ARG A 295 -7.20 -3.49 -3.64
N ARG A 296 -7.32 -2.92 -4.84
CA ARG A 296 -8.09 -3.51 -5.94
C ARG A 296 -7.54 -4.86 -6.36
N ALA A 297 -6.22 -4.98 -6.53
CA ALA A 297 -5.56 -6.23 -6.92
C ALA A 297 -5.75 -7.36 -5.90
N ARG A 298 -6.03 -7.00 -4.63
CA ARG A 298 -6.29 -7.96 -3.54
C ARG A 298 -7.76 -8.09 -3.17
N GLY A 299 -8.66 -7.41 -3.89
CA GLY A 299 -10.08 -7.39 -3.58
C GLY A 299 -10.39 -6.84 -2.19
N LEU A 300 -9.55 -5.93 -1.68
CA LEU A 300 -9.74 -5.34 -0.36
C LEU A 300 -10.72 -4.17 -0.44
N MET A 301 -11.76 -4.22 0.38
CA MET A 301 -12.62 -3.08 0.62
C MET A 301 -11.92 -2.05 1.52
N GLU A 302 -12.43 -0.83 1.57
CA GLU A 302 -11.89 0.24 2.41
C GLU A 302 -11.80 -0.16 3.89
N THR A 303 -12.78 -0.90 4.38
CA THR A 303 -12.86 -1.41 5.76
C THR A 303 -11.86 -2.52 6.06
N ASN A 304 -11.43 -3.28 5.04
CA ASN A 304 -10.56 -4.44 5.19
C ASN A 304 -9.09 -4.10 4.99
N ALA A 305 -8.79 -2.88 4.52
CA ALA A 305 -7.45 -2.36 4.39
C ALA A 305 -7.12 -1.47 5.60
N ARG A 306 -6.39 -2.01 6.55
CA ARG A 306 -5.94 -1.29 7.75
C ARG A 306 -4.69 -0.48 7.47
N ILE A 307 -4.55 0.62 8.18
CA ILE A 307 -3.34 1.44 8.17
C ILE A 307 -2.95 1.76 9.61
N CYS A 308 -1.67 1.68 9.93
CA CYS A 308 -1.08 2.30 11.11
C CYS A 308 0.04 3.25 10.69
N ILE A 309 0.35 4.24 11.51
CA ILE A 309 1.39 5.23 11.22
C ILE A 309 2.40 5.23 12.36
N THR A 310 3.64 4.91 12.02
CA THR A 310 4.78 5.01 12.94
C THR A 310 5.37 6.41 12.81
N CYS A 311 5.49 7.12 13.94
CA CYS A 311 6.09 8.43 14.07
C CYS A 311 7.44 8.29 14.75
N LEU A 312 8.55 8.55 14.04
CA LEU A 312 9.92 8.37 14.53
C LEU A 312 10.63 9.70 14.66
N ALA A 313 11.25 9.95 15.81
CA ALA A 313 12.15 11.07 16.00
C ALA A 313 13.54 10.70 15.44
N VAL A 314 13.93 11.31 14.33
CA VAL A 314 15.20 11.05 13.64
C VAL A 314 16.06 12.31 13.62
N GLU A 315 17.38 12.13 13.76
CA GLU A 315 18.32 13.20 13.46
C GLU A 315 18.29 13.45 11.95
N GLU A 316 18.53 14.68 11.51
CA GLU A 316 18.70 14.93 10.07
C GLU A 316 19.90 14.15 9.59
N GLY A 317 19.63 13.06 8.82
CA GLY A 317 20.64 12.08 8.46
C GLY A 317 21.55 12.56 7.34
N SER A 318 22.80 12.13 7.36
CA SER A 318 23.72 12.34 6.24
C SER A 318 23.33 11.47 5.05
N PHE A 319 22.87 10.24 5.30
CA PHE A 319 22.47 9.26 4.28
C PHE A 319 21.27 8.47 4.75
N GLY A 320 20.39 8.17 3.81
CA GLY A 320 19.28 7.25 4.01
C GLY A 320 19.22 6.21 2.89
N GLY A 321 18.63 5.06 3.16
CA GLY A 321 18.59 4.05 2.13
C GLY A 321 17.89 2.76 2.50
N MET A 322 18.09 1.76 1.63
CA MET A 322 17.60 0.41 1.79
C MET A 322 18.72 -0.59 1.63
N ALA A 323 18.70 -1.66 2.42
CA ALA A 323 19.61 -2.79 2.28
C ALA A 323 18.82 -4.08 2.12
N HIS A 324 19.19 -4.88 1.12
CA HIS A 324 18.67 -6.21 0.89
C HIS A 324 19.76 -7.23 1.20
N THR A 325 19.50 -8.13 2.14
CA THR A 325 20.49 -9.14 2.52
C THR A 325 20.66 -10.25 1.50
N ALA A 326 19.78 -10.35 0.51
CA ALA A 326 19.91 -11.22 -0.64
C ALA A 326 19.59 -10.46 -1.92
N ASN A 327 20.04 -10.96 -3.07
CA ASN A 327 19.62 -10.40 -4.35
C ASN A 327 18.15 -10.74 -4.59
N PRO A 328 17.26 -9.76 -4.81
CA PRO A 328 15.84 -10.02 -5.09
C PRO A 328 15.62 -10.78 -6.42
N ILE A 329 16.59 -10.75 -7.33
CA ILE A 329 16.55 -11.40 -8.64
C ILE A 329 17.24 -12.76 -8.61
N ASP A 330 18.40 -12.86 -7.93
CA ASP A 330 19.19 -14.09 -7.83
C ASP A 330 19.59 -14.38 -6.39
N LEU A 331 18.88 -15.32 -5.77
CA LEU A 331 19.10 -15.75 -4.38
C LEU A 331 20.48 -16.36 -4.11
N LYS A 332 21.20 -16.80 -5.15
CA LYS A 332 22.51 -17.43 -5.04
C LYS A 332 23.65 -16.40 -4.92
N GLY A 333 23.34 -15.11 -5.10
CA GLY A 333 24.32 -14.04 -4.98
C GLY A 333 24.83 -13.91 -3.54
N GLY A 334 26.14 -13.92 -3.36
CA GLY A 334 26.83 -13.82 -2.06
C GLY A 334 26.94 -12.40 -1.50
N ASN A 335 26.16 -11.43 -1.98
CA ASN A 335 26.25 -10.03 -1.62
C ASN A 335 24.98 -9.48 -0.96
N VAL A 336 25.17 -8.52 -0.08
CA VAL A 336 24.15 -7.57 0.38
C VAL A 336 24.10 -6.42 -0.59
N HIS A 337 22.92 -5.99 -0.97
CA HIS A 337 22.68 -4.87 -1.89
C HIS A 337 22.24 -3.66 -1.09
N ILE A 338 23.07 -2.60 -1.10
CA ILE A 338 22.78 -1.35 -0.40
C ILE A 338 22.44 -0.29 -1.42
N TYR A 339 21.25 0.26 -1.32
CA TYR A 339 20.76 1.41 -2.07
C TYR A 339 20.73 2.60 -1.13
N PHE A 340 21.28 3.75 -1.56
CA PHE A 340 21.34 4.92 -0.69
C PHE A 340 21.34 6.24 -1.45
N CYS A 341 20.96 7.29 -0.75
CA CYS A 341 21.02 8.68 -1.20
C CYS A 341 21.47 9.57 -0.05
N SER A 342 21.85 10.81 -0.36
CA SER A 342 21.99 11.86 0.65
C SER A 342 20.61 12.23 1.19
N GLY A 343 20.47 12.39 2.51
CA GLY A 343 19.22 12.75 3.17
C GLY A 343 18.42 11.55 3.69
N LEU A 344 17.12 11.61 3.54
CA LEU A 344 16.19 10.64 4.14
C LEU A 344 15.83 9.50 3.17
N PRO A 345 15.58 8.28 3.67
CA PRO A 345 15.29 7.13 2.81
C PRO A 345 14.01 7.29 1.97
N GLN A 346 13.07 8.13 2.39
CA GLN A 346 11.85 8.44 1.63
C GLN A 346 12.13 9.22 0.34
N ASP A 347 13.19 10.04 0.29
CA ASP A 347 13.54 10.84 -0.88
C ASP A 347 13.95 9.93 -2.04
N MET A 348 14.55 8.79 -1.75
CA MET A 348 14.88 7.74 -2.69
C MET A 348 13.63 7.07 -3.26
N GLU A 349 12.63 6.77 -2.43
CA GLU A 349 11.41 6.08 -2.87
C GLU A 349 10.54 6.94 -3.80
N TYR A 350 10.55 8.26 -3.58
CA TYR A 350 9.84 9.20 -4.46
C TYR A 350 10.64 9.61 -5.69
N SER A 351 11.80 9.02 -5.92
CA SER A 351 12.70 9.36 -7.04
C SER A 351 13.08 10.85 -7.10
N LEU A 352 13.13 11.48 -5.94
CA LEU A 352 13.48 12.90 -5.81
C LEU A 352 15.00 13.13 -5.91
N VAL A 353 15.78 12.09 -5.68
CA VAL A 353 17.25 12.12 -5.65
C VAL A 353 17.83 10.92 -6.38
N PRO A 354 19.04 11.05 -6.94
CA PRO A 354 19.76 9.93 -7.53
C PRO A 354 20.05 8.85 -6.50
N VAL A 355 19.97 7.58 -6.91
CA VAL A 355 20.21 6.43 -6.04
C VAL A 355 21.56 5.82 -6.34
N ASN A 356 22.40 5.75 -5.32
CA ASN A 356 23.68 5.07 -5.37
C ASN A 356 23.52 3.61 -4.93
N VAL A 357 24.32 2.71 -5.49
CA VAL A 357 24.26 1.27 -5.20
C VAL A 357 25.63 0.74 -4.81
N MET A 358 25.68 -0.01 -3.73
CA MET A 358 26.88 -0.78 -3.34
C MET A 358 26.51 -2.25 -3.14
N HIS A 359 27.38 -3.13 -3.62
CA HIS A 359 27.32 -4.55 -3.33
C HIS A 359 28.41 -4.90 -2.32
N VAL A 360 28.02 -5.50 -1.23
CA VAL A 360 28.89 -5.79 -0.09
C VAL A 360 28.84 -7.29 0.22
N SER A 361 29.98 -7.90 0.48
CA SER A 361 30.08 -9.31 0.87
C SER A 361 29.21 -9.59 2.10
N ARG A 362 28.49 -10.74 2.09
CA ARG A 362 27.68 -11.20 3.23
C ARG A 362 28.51 -11.69 4.43
N THR A 363 29.80 -11.93 4.22
CA THR A 363 30.71 -12.46 5.23
C THR A 363 31.66 -11.39 5.72
N PRO A 364 31.94 -11.34 7.03
CA PRO A 364 32.98 -10.44 7.55
C PRO A 364 34.32 -10.62 6.82
N PRO A 365 35.06 -9.54 6.58
CA PRO A 365 34.89 -8.18 7.06
C PRO A 365 33.96 -7.29 6.21
N TYR A 366 32.99 -7.81 5.51
CA TYR A 366 31.97 -7.07 4.72
C TYR A 366 32.59 -6.14 3.67
N ARG A 367 33.36 -6.70 2.75
CA ARG A 367 34.07 -5.93 1.72
C ARG A 367 33.12 -5.49 0.61
N VAL A 368 33.27 -4.25 0.16
CA VAL A 368 32.58 -3.74 -1.02
C VAL A 368 33.14 -4.42 -2.25
N SER A 369 32.29 -5.12 -3.00
CA SER A 369 32.63 -5.87 -4.22
C SER A 369 32.36 -5.07 -5.49
N ALA A 370 31.34 -4.19 -5.51
CA ALA A 370 30.98 -3.35 -6.64
C ALA A 370 30.28 -2.07 -6.17
N ARG A 371 30.38 -1.02 -7.01
CA ARG A 371 29.74 0.27 -6.79
C ARG A 371 29.15 0.80 -8.08
N CYS A 372 27.97 1.38 -8.02
CA CYS A 372 27.36 2.18 -9.06
C CYS A 372 26.94 3.51 -8.44
N MET A 373 27.68 4.57 -8.73
CA MET A 373 27.50 5.89 -8.15
C MET A 373 26.95 6.82 -9.22
N HIS A 374 25.83 7.45 -8.94
CA HIS A 374 25.19 8.42 -9.85
C HIS A 374 25.68 9.85 -9.59
N ASP A 375 26.02 10.19 -8.33
CA ASP A 375 26.61 11.47 -7.96
C ASP A 375 28.03 11.27 -7.44
N ALA A 376 29.00 11.84 -8.18
CA ALA A 376 30.40 11.74 -7.81
C ALA A 376 30.75 12.62 -6.59
N GLU A 377 30.00 13.71 -6.33
CA GLU A 377 30.25 14.61 -5.21
C GLU A 377 29.63 14.13 -3.91
N ASP A 378 28.37 13.71 -3.92
CA ASP A 378 27.66 13.24 -2.71
C ASP A 378 27.95 11.78 -2.37
N GLY A 379 28.06 10.92 -3.37
CA GLY A 379 28.32 9.50 -3.17
C GLY A 379 29.74 9.18 -2.64
N SER A 380 30.71 10.05 -2.86
CA SER A 380 32.11 9.85 -2.41
C SER A 380 32.26 9.93 -0.89
N SER A 381 31.34 10.53 -0.17
CA SER A 381 31.35 10.66 1.29
C SER A 381 30.80 9.43 2.04
N PHE A 382 30.08 8.53 1.37
CA PHE A 382 29.63 7.26 1.96
C PHE A 382 30.77 6.22 1.88
N SER A 383 31.47 6.04 3.01
CA SER A 383 32.68 5.21 3.08
C SER A 383 32.38 3.71 3.04
N ASP A 384 33.40 2.91 2.70
CA ASP A 384 33.33 1.44 2.80
C ASP A 384 33.02 0.95 4.22
N GLN A 385 33.52 1.67 5.23
CA GLN A 385 33.22 1.37 6.62
C GLN A 385 31.72 1.59 6.91
N ALA A 386 31.13 2.66 6.36
CA ALA A 386 29.69 2.90 6.51
C ALA A 386 28.87 1.79 5.84
N ALA A 387 29.30 1.33 4.67
CA ALA A 387 28.64 0.20 3.99
C ALA A 387 28.79 -1.11 4.78
N ALA A 388 29.97 -1.35 5.40
CA ALA A 388 30.19 -2.49 6.26
C ALA A 388 29.30 -2.45 7.53
N ASP A 389 29.15 -1.26 8.16
CA ASP A 389 28.29 -1.08 9.35
C ASP A 389 26.81 -1.37 9.01
N VAL A 390 26.32 -0.84 7.87
CA VAL A 390 24.95 -1.12 7.38
C VAL A 390 24.77 -2.61 7.09
N THR A 391 25.78 -3.24 6.47
CA THR A 391 25.73 -4.67 6.14
C THR A 391 25.74 -5.53 7.41
N ALA A 392 26.57 -5.21 8.41
CA ALA A 392 26.62 -5.92 9.67
C ALA A 392 25.24 -5.93 10.35
N LEU A 393 24.61 -4.76 10.42
CA LEU A 393 23.28 -4.62 11.01
C LEU A 393 22.21 -5.39 10.22
N ALA A 394 22.25 -5.33 8.90
CA ALA A 394 21.31 -6.08 8.05
C ALA A 394 21.48 -7.60 8.22
N MET A 395 22.72 -8.10 8.34
CA MET A 395 23.01 -9.52 8.57
C MET A 395 22.61 -9.97 9.99
N GLU A 396 22.74 -9.12 10.98
CA GLU A 396 22.23 -9.36 12.34
C GLU A 396 20.70 -9.55 12.31
N LEU A 397 19.97 -8.66 11.63
CA LEU A 397 18.51 -8.76 11.47
C LEU A 397 18.11 -10.03 10.73
N GLU A 398 18.87 -10.44 9.72
CA GLU A 398 18.65 -11.71 9.03
C GLU A 398 18.87 -12.90 9.98
N GLY A 399 19.94 -12.89 10.75
CA GLY A 399 20.22 -13.91 11.75
C GLY A 399 19.11 -14.09 12.77
N LEU A 400 18.55 -12.98 13.27
CA LEU A 400 17.44 -12.98 14.21
C LEU A 400 16.13 -13.50 13.58
N SER A 401 15.95 -13.35 12.27
CA SER A 401 14.71 -13.74 11.58
C SER A 401 14.77 -15.10 10.91
N GLY A 402 15.97 -15.64 10.66
CA GLY A 402 16.19 -16.85 9.89
C GLY A 402 15.81 -16.76 8.41
N ARG A 403 15.57 -15.54 7.88
CA ARG A 403 15.16 -15.29 6.48
C ARG A 403 15.80 -14.03 5.94
N PRO A 404 16.07 -13.93 4.62
CA PRO A 404 16.56 -12.71 4.00
C PRO A 404 15.69 -11.49 4.32
N GLN A 405 16.33 -10.37 4.59
CA GLN A 405 15.71 -9.15 5.07
C GLN A 405 15.85 -8.00 4.07
N SER A 406 14.81 -7.18 4.04
CA SER A 406 14.84 -5.82 3.48
C SER A 406 14.78 -4.84 4.65
N MET A 407 15.82 -4.03 4.81
CA MET A 407 15.97 -3.04 5.87
C MET A 407 15.98 -1.64 5.27
N VAL A 408 15.14 -0.74 5.77
CA VAL A 408 15.26 0.69 5.54
C VAL A 408 16.04 1.28 6.71
N TRP A 409 17.05 2.06 6.37
CA TRP A 409 18.02 2.58 7.35
C TRP A 409 18.30 4.07 7.13
N LEU A 410 18.78 4.70 8.17
CA LEU A 410 19.25 6.07 8.22
C LEU A 410 20.61 6.11 8.90
N ARG A 411 21.55 6.86 8.37
CA ARG A 411 22.83 7.13 9.01
C ARG A 411 22.86 8.56 9.55
N THR A 412 23.06 8.69 10.85
CA THR A 412 23.13 9.97 11.53
C THR A 412 24.44 10.69 11.21
N PRO A 413 24.53 12.02 11.42
CA PRO A 413 25.79 12.76 11.27
C PRO A 413 26.90 12.25 12.20
N SER A 414 26.53 11.68 13.35
CA SER A 414 27.47 11.03 14.30
C SER A 414 27.99 9.67 13.79
N GLY A 415 27.55 9.21 12.62
CA GLY A 415 27.99 7.94 12.01
C GLY A 415 27.25 6.71 12.51
N ARG A 416 26.19 6.84 13.32
CA ARG A 416 25.36 5.71 13.77
C ARG A 416 24.36 5.31 12.67
N THR A 417 24.18 4.01 12.48
CA THR A 417 23.14 3.49 11.58
C THR A 417 21.90 3.12 12.40
N GLN A 418 20.75 3.64 12.00
CA GLN A 418 19.46 3.37 12.64
C GLN A 418 18.51 2.67 11.67
N VAL A 419 17.74 1.72 12.17
CA VAL A 419 16.72 0.99 11.42
C VAL A 419 15.39 1.73 11.53
N VAL A 420 14.85 2.09 10.39
CA VAL A 420 13.50 2.71 10.26
C VAL A 420 12.43 1.66 9.95
N MET A 421 12.83 0.60 9.24
CA MET A 421 11.96 -0.54 8.94
C MET A 421 12.80 -1.79 8.68
N ALA A 422 12.32 -2.94 9.14
CA ALA A 422 12.85 -4.24 8.77
C ALA A 422 11.71 -5.21 8.43
N ARG A 423 11.86 -5.94 7.33
CA ARG A 423 10.89 -6.95 6.90
C ARG A 423 11.56 -8.11 6.19
N PRO A 424 11.00 -9.32 6.24
CA PRO A 424 11.43 -10.40 5.36
C PRO A 424 11.31 -10.00 3.90
N MET A 425 12.28 -10.41 3.10
CA MET A 425 12.21 -10.23 1.66
C MET A 425 11.16 -11.19 1.09
N VAL A 426 10.32 -10.68 0.20
CA VAL A 426 9.43 -11.51 -0.62
C VAL A 426 10.22 -11.98 -1.83
N ILE A 427 10.48 -13.27 -1.87
CA ILE A 427 11.24 -13.90 -2.94
C ILE A 427 10.27 -14.71 -3.78
N LYS A 428 10.04 -14.29 -5.01
CA LYS A 428 9.24 -15.05 -5.96
C LYS A 428 10.07 -16.23 -6.45
N ALA A 429 9.62 -17.45 -6.17
CA ALA A 429 10.23 -18.63 -6.78
C ALA A 429 9.97 -18.55 -8.30
N ARG A 430 11.04 -18.45 -9.10
CA ARG A 430 10.93 -18.47 -10.57
C ARG A 430 10.47 -19.86 -11.02
N THR A 431 9.54 -19.88 -11.96
CA THR A 431 9.16 -21.12 -12.65
C THR A 431 10.34 -21.65 -13.46
N ARG A 432 10.30 -22.93 -13.79
CA ARG A 432 11.36 -23.56 -14.61
C ARG A 432 11.46 -22.92 -15.99
N GLU A 433 10.33 -22.55 -16.57
CA GLU A 433 10.20 -21.87 -17.87
C GLU A 433 10.86 -20.50 -17.87
N GLU A 434 10.61 -19.67 -16.85
CA GLU A 434 11.26 -18.35 -16.68
C GLU A 434 12.79 -18.45 -16.52
N ARG A 435 13.30 -19.58 -16.02
CA ARG A 435 14.76 -19.82 -15.91
C ARG A 435 15.37 -20.28 -17.22
N GLU A 436 14.63 -21.03 -18.01
CA GLU A 436 15.07 -21.53 -19.33
C GLU A 436 15.08 -20.38 -20.35
N GLU A 437 14.05 -19.52 -20.38
CA GLU A 437 14.00 -18.31 -21.22
C GLU A 437 15.13 -17.30 -20.91
N GLU A 438 15.45 -17.09 -19.64
CA GLU A 438 16.58 -16.21 -19.27
C GLU A 438 17.95 -16.83 -19.61
N ALA A 439 18.09 -18.14 -19.53
CA ALA A 439 19.31 -18.81 -19.91
C ALA A 439 19.56 -18.69 -21.42
N GLU A 440 18.51 -18.76 -22.23
CA GLU A 440 18.58 -18.56 -23.68
C GLU A 440 18.85 -17.10 -24.03
N SER A 441 18.21 -16.14 -23.35
CA SER A 441 18.47 -14.69 -23.54
C SER A 441 19.89 -14.27 -23.16
N ARG A 442 20.47 -14.89 -22.12
CA ARG A 442 21.88 -14.61 -21.71
C ARG A 442 22.92 -15.19 -22.63
N ALA A 443 22.57 -16.18 -23.45
CA ALA A 443 23.49 -16.76 -24.41
C ALA A 443 23.75 -15.86 -25.63
N ASP A 444 22.89 -14.85 -25.87
CA ASP A 444 22.97 -13.96 -27.03
C ASP A 444 23.46 -12.53 -26.71
N ASP A 445 23.67 -12.17 -25.43
CA ASP A 445 24.02 -10.80 -25.04
C ASP A 445 25.39 -10.72 -24.36
N SER A 446 26.38 -10.33 -25.12
CA SER A 446 27.73 -9.92 -24.66
C SER A 446 27.81 -8.47 -24.15
N LEU A 447 26.69 -7.77 -24.00
CA LEU A 447 26.58 -6.43 -23.42
C LEU A 447 25.97 -6.48 -22.03
N PRO A 448 26.52 -5.76 -21.02
CA PRO A 448 25.89 -5.68 -19.70
C PRO A 448 24.52 -5.04 -19.87
N ALA A 449 23.47 -5.78 -19.50
CA ALA A 449 22.12 -5.24 -19.45
C ALA A 449 22.10 -3.95 -18.64
N PRO A 450 21.44 -2.89 -19.11
CA PRO A 450 21.27 -1.69 -18.30
C PRO A 450 20.65 -2.11 -16.98
N LEU A 451 21.35 -1.80 -15.89
CA LEU A 451 20.85 -1.94 -14.53
C LEU A 451 19.57 -1.10 -14.41
N LEU A 452 18.45 -1.70 -14.75
CA LEU A 452 17.15 -1.13 -14.40
C LEU A 452 17.13 -1.03 -12.88
N THR A 453 17.25 0.18 -12.41
CA THR A 453 17.21 0.66 -11.03
C THR A 453 15.89 0.29 -10.36
N GLY A 454 15.67 -1.00 -10.15
CA GLY A 454 14.41 -1.54 -9.72
C GLY A 454 14.40 -2.09 -8.30
N GLY A 455 15.24 -1.59 -7.39
CA GLY A 455 15.32 -2.16 -6.04
C GLY A 455 14.25 -1.70 -5.07
N VAL A 456 13.88 -0.44 -5.10
CA VAL A 456 12.96 0.16 -4.11
C VAL A 456 11.54 0.24 -4.61
N THR A 457 11.39 0.51 -5.89
CA THR A 457 10.10 0.65 -6.57
C THR A 457 9.59 -0.68 -7.15
N ASN A 458 10.38 -1.73 -7.13
CA ASN A 458 10.14 -2.92 -7.95
C ASN A 458 8.87 -3.69 -7.56
N THR A 459 8.49 -3.73 -6.28
CA THR A 459 7.20 -4.34 -5.92
C THR A 459 6.04 -3.48 -6.43
N ASN A 460 6.18 -2.15 -6.39
CA ASN A 460 5.13 -1.23 -6.82
C ASN A 460 5.18 -0.97 -8.34
N ALA A 461 6.38 -0.80 -8.92
CA ALA A 461 6.52 -0.57 -10.36
C ALA A 461 6.29 -1.83 -11.19
N ARG A 462 6.72 -2.99 -10.72
CA ARG A 462 6.42 -4.27 -11.35
C ARG A 462 4.94 -4.63 -11.25
N PHE A 463 4.31 -4.33 -10.13
CA PHE A 463 2.88 -4.48 -9.94
C PHE A 463 2.09 -3.52 -10.84
N LEU A 464 2.55 -2.28 -11.01
CA LEU A 464 2.01 -1.32 -12.00
C LEU A 464 2.27 -1.80 -13.43
N SER A 465 3.43 -2.34 -13.75
CA SER A 465 3.76 -2.91 -15.05
C SER A 465 2.89 -4.14 -15.36
N GLU A 466 2.73 -5.07 -14.42
CA GLU A 466 1.84 -6.23 -14.56
C GLU A 466 0.37 -5.81 -14.73
N LEU A 467 -0.06 -4.72 -14.08
CA LEU A 467 -1.40 -4.15 -14.26
C LEU A 467 -1.55 -3.42 -15.61
N LEU A 468 -0.54 -2.70 -16.06
CA LEU A 468 -0.54 -2.04 -17.37
C LEU A 468 -0.55 -3.08 -18.50
N THR A 469 0.25 -4.14 -18.37
CA THR A 469 0.24 -5.28 -19.30
C THR A 469 -1.09 -6.03 -19.26
N ALA A 470 -1.66 -6.26 -18.08
CA ALA A 470 -2.99 -6.87 -17.93
C ALA A 470 -4.13 -5.96 -18.42
N ALA A 471 -3.89 -4.65 -18.49
CA ALA A 471 -4.83 -3.66 -19.06
C ALA A 471 -4.64 -3.44 -20.57
N GLY A 472 -3.67 -4.13 -21.21
CA GLY A 472 -3.40 -4.00 -22.65
C GLY A 472 -2.79 -2.64 -23.02
N VAL A 473 -2.07 -2.02 -22.11
CA VAL A 473 -1.29 -0.80 -22.35
C VAL A 473 0.17 -1.22 -22.34
N ASP A 474 0.76 -1.35 -23.54
CA ASP A 474 2.21 -1.57 -23.74
C ASP A 474 3.04 -0.32 -23.39
#